data_c7e6ae7282328decccb5f1b7890bbc95
#
_entry.id   c7e6ae7282328decccb5f1b7890bbc95
#
_cell.length_a   1.000
_cell.length_b   1.000
_cell.length_c   1.000
_cell.angle_alpha   90.00
_cell.angle_beta   90.00
_cell.angle_gamma   90.00
#
_symmetry.space_group_name_H-M   'P 1'
#
loop_
_entity.id
_entity.type
_entity.pdbx_description
1 polymer ?
#
loop_
_entity_poly.entity_id
_entity_poly.type
_entity_poly.pdbx_seq_one_letter_code
_entity_poly.pdbx_strand_id
1 'polypeptide(L)'
;MRAERDRHTTAVAALLAAAGLLLGGCSSAASTTASTPGSASSDTVGSTAAQGPAAGGGPSSAAAAASASGTPAGDARPGVTALEPLPAAVPTALAPYYGQKLSWQPCDDGFECTTFKVPLDYAHPEGGDLVLSAVRAPALPADPGSGPGSAGAGRLGSLLLNPGGPGGSAVEYVEAAASSFDSGVRARYDLVGLDPRGVGRSSPVTCLNGERMDAYTAVDITPDDQAEIDALVAADKEFAEGCRRQAGDRLGHLGTVEAARDMDVLRALVGDERLNYVGKSYGTFLGATYAGLFPSRTGRIVLDGAMDPSLDSLGGNRTQAGGFETAWAAFAKDCAKREDCPLGRTEQQAGEQLTALFQAVDARPLPTADSGRRLTEAQATTGVIQAMYADFLWPRLRTALADAKAGDGTGLLKLSDSYYDRGADGSYPNLMFANMAVNCLDLPAPFGGPADVQRAVPDFEQSSPRFGRDMAWMALTCSYWPVRATGSAHTVRAAGAAPIVVVGTTRDPATPYAWAQALAGQLESGRLLTYDGDGHTAYGRRDACVDGAVNRYLLGGDAPENGKRCGA
;
A
#
# COMPACT_ATOMS: atom_id res chain seq x y z
N MET A 1 29.21 -12.83 8.56
CA MET A 1 28.18 -13.76 8.03
C MET A 1 27.06 -14.09 9.01
N ARG A 2 27.27 -14.34 10.33
CA ARG A 2 26.14 -14.52 11.28
C ARG A 2 25.48 -13.19 11.72
N ALA A 3 26.19 -12.09 11.75
CA ALA A 3 25.68 -10.77 12.14
C ALA A 3 24.86 -10.09 11.02
N GLU A 4 25.00 -10.52 9.78
CA GLU A 4 24.17 -10.03 8.65
C GLU A 4 22.82 -10.77 8.56
N ARG A 5 22.74 -12.03 9.00
CA ARG A 5 21.47 -12.76 9.03
C ARG A 5 20.41 -12.15 9.96
N ASP A 6 20.83 -11.54 11.07
CA ASP A 6 19.88 -10.91 12.00
C ASP A 6 19.35 -9.55 11.51
N ARG A 7 20.03 -8.92 10.54
CA ARG A 7 19.59 -7.65 9.96
C ARG A 7 18.45 -7.81 8.95
N HIS A 8 18.44 -8.92 8.19
CA HIS A 8 17.40 -9.17 7.18
C HIS A 8 16.05 -9.59 7.78
N THR A 9 16.05 -10.16 8.99
CA THR A 9 14.81 -10.60 9.66
C THR A 9 13.98 -9.44 10.23
N THR A 10 14.56 -8.29 10.48
CA THR A 10 13.86 -7.14 11.09
C THR A 10 13.23 -6.21 10.03
N ALA A 11 13.89 -6.00 8.89
CA ALA A 11 13.39 -5.19 7.78
C ALA A 11 12.14 -5.79 7.13
N VAL A 12 12.10 -7.12 7.06
CA VAL A 12 10.97 -7.89 6.53
C VAL A 12 9.70 -7.76 7.39
N ALA A 13 9.82 -7.47 8.68
CA ALA A 13 8.66 -7.36 9.57
C ALA A 13 7.76 -6.15 9.29
N ALA A 14 8.29 -5.05 8.78
CA ALA A 14 7.50 -3.85 8.46
C ALA A 14 6.74 -3.97 7.14
N LEU A 15 7.34 -4.59 6.13
CA LEU A 15 6.68 -4.90 4.85
C LEU A 15 5.72 -6.10 4.99
N LEU A 16 6.00 -7.06 5.89
CA LEU A 16 5.14 -8.20 6.21
C LEU A 16 3.96 -7.83 7.13
N ALA A 17 3.98 -6.70 7.82
CA ALA A 17 2.80 -6.16 8.51
C ALA A 17 1.64 -5.92 7.53
N ALA A 18 1.93 -5.70 6.26
CA ALA A 18 0.94 -5.67 5.17
C ALA A 18 0.61 -7.07 4.59
N ALA A 19 1.35 -8.13 4.93
CA ALA A 19 1.23 -9.47 4.33
C ALA A 19 1.21 -10.62 5.37
N GLY A 20 0.52 -10.47 6.48
CA GLY A 20 0.17 -11.51 7.46
C GLY A 20 1.03 -12.80 7.49
N LEU A 21 2.10 -12.86 8.29
CA LEU A 21 2.82 -14.08 8.59
C LEU A 21 2.74 -14.41 10.10
N LEU A 22 2.08 -15.54 10.39
CA LEU A 22 2.07 -16.19 11.69
C LEU A 22 3.02 -17.40 11.63
N LEU A 23 4.06 -17.40 12.45
CA LEU A 23 4.76 -18.61 12.85
C LEU A 23 4.27 -19.03 14.23
N GLY A 24 3.51 -20.15 14.26
CA GLY A 24 3.04 -20.77 15.48
C GLY A 24 4.15 -21.63 16.12
N GLY A 25 4.43 -21.35 17.38
CA GLY A 25 5.23 -22.23 18.23
C GLY A 25 4.37 -23.32 18.86
N CYS A 26 4.69 -24.58 18.59
CA CYS A 26 4.14 -25.74 19.30
C CYS A 26 4.74 -25.84 20.71
N SER A 27 3.91 -25.92 21.73
CA SER A 27 4.26 -26.49 23.03
C SER A 27 3.18 -27.46 23.47
N SER A 28 3.58 -28.69 23.59
CA SER A 28 2.83 -29.85 24.06
C SER A 28 2.58 -29.76 25.57
N ALA A 29 1.37 -30.05 26.02
CA ALA A 29 1.16 -30.63 27.36
C ALA A 29 -0.12 -31.45 27.42
N ALA A 30 -0.05 -32.51 28.12
CA ALA A 30 -0.77 -33.75 28.11
C ALA A 30 -2.20 -33.75 28.68
N SER A 31 -2.89 -34.77 28.24
CA SER A 31 -4.17 -35.36 28.62
C SER A 31 -4.51 -35.42 30.12
N THR A 32 -5.80 -35.25 30.46
CA THR A 32 -6.49 -36.22 31.33
C THR A 32 -8.00 -36.20 31.08
N THR A 33 -8.56 -37.40 31.08
CA THR A 33 -9.91 -37.86 30.83
C THR A 33 -10.91 -37.54 31.97
N ALA A 34 -12.20 -37.35 31.65
CA ALA A 34 -13.32 -38.20 32.11
C ALA A 34 -14.72 -37.59 31.89
N SER A 35 -15.53 -38.34 31.14
CA SER A 35 -16.91 -38.78 31.39
C SER A 35 -18.10 -37.80 31.40
N THR A 36 -18.95 -38.00 30.40
CA THR A 36 -20.40 -37.79 30.33
C THR A 36 -21.17 -38.71 31.36
N PRO A 37 -22.54 -38.66 31.58
CA PRO A 37 -23.63 -38.23 30.68
C PRO A 37 -24.89 -37.64 31.37
N GLY A 38 -25.94 -37.28 30.57
CA GLY A 38 -27.37 -37.31 31.00
C GLY A 38 -28.19 -36.13 30.52
N SER A 39 -28.88 -36.24 29.49
CA SER A 39 -30.27 -36.58 29.11
C SER A 39 -31.38 -35.61 29.52
N ALA A 40 -32.10 -35.17 28.45
CA ALA A 40 -33.58 -35.07 28.26
C ALA A 40 -34.34 -33.96 28.97
N SER A 41 -35.17 -33.21 28.34
CA SER A 41 -36.45 -33.36 27.67
C SER A 41 -37.09 -31.99 27.47
N SER A 42 -37.59 -31.75 26.30
CA SER A 42 -38.87 -31.24 25.83
C SER A 42 -39.80 -30.51 26.84
N ASP A 43 -40.34 -29.36 26.39
CA ASP A 43 -41.77 -29.24 26.11
C ASP A 43 -42.12 -27.94 25.39
N THR A 44 -43.04 -28.10 24.42
CA THR A 44 -43.79 -27.18 23.59
C THR A 44 -44.93 -26.49 24.32
N VAL A 45 -45.52 -25.48 23.64
CA VAL A 45 -46.87 -24.88 23.64
C VAL A 45 -46.74 -23.33 23.79
N GLY A 46 -47.29 -22.45 23.01
CA GLY A 46 -48.39 -22.44 22.05
C GLY A 46 -48.76 -20.99 21.74
N SER A 47 -49.21 -20.80 20.57
CA SER A 47 -49.85 -19.70 19.90
C SER A 47 -50.84 -18.85 20.73
N THR A 48 -50.90 -17.53 20.44
CA THR A 48 -52.15 -16.87 20.07
C THR A 48 -51.95 -15.49 19.40
N ALA A 49 -52.69 -15.29 18.31
CA ALA A 49 -52.83 -14.07 17.54
C ALA A 49 -53.88 -13.12 18.17
N ALA A 50 -53.76 -11.83 17.95
CA ALA A 50 -54.90 -10.91 17.92
C ALA A 50 -54.69 -9.75 16.94
N GLN A 51 -55.75 -9.53 16.19
CA GLN A 51 -55.89 -8.60 15.06
C GLN A 51 -56.27 -7.18 15.47
N GLY A 52 -55.86 -6.22 14.69
CA GLY A 52 -56.21 -4.94 14.17
C GLY A 52 -57.27 -4.04 14.86
N PRO A 53 -57.57 -2.82 14.37
CA PRO A 53 -57.91 -2.53 12.97
C PRO A 53 -57.35 -1.21 12.38
N ALA A 54 -57.68 -1.04 11.09
CA ALA A 54 -57.32 -0.03 10.11
C ALA A 54 -58.06 1.32 10.21
N ALA A 55 -57.53 2.34 9.56
CA ALA A 55 -58.10 3.33 8.64
C ALA A 55 -57.14 4.53 8.51
N GLY A 56 -56.85 5.15 7.41
CA GLY A 56 -57.46 5.40 6.15
C GLY A 56 -56.58 6.37 5.34
N GLY A 57 -56.69 6.29 4.03
CA GLY A 57 -56.80 7.39 3.06
C GLY A 57 -55.54 7.81 2.32
N GLY A 58 -55.44 7.39 1.01
CA GLY A 58 -54.44 7.83 0.04
C GLY A 58 -54.68 9.24 -0.54
N PRO A 59 -54.02 9.66 -1.64
CA PRO A 59 -54.07 8.96 -2.93
C PRO A 59 -52.74 8.82 -3.71
N SER A 60 -52.84 7.90 -4.63
CA SER A 60 -52.02 7.54 -5.78
C SER A 60 -51.40 8.68 -6.58
N SER A 61 -50.14 8.52 -6.94
CA SER A 61 -49.62 9.00 -8.23
C SER A 61 -48.63 7.97 -8.78
N ALA A 62 -49.07 7.34 -9.86
CA ALA A 62 -48.29 6.49 -10.71
C ALA A 62 -47.26 7.32 -11.46
N ALA A 63 -45.97 6.96 -11.38
CA ALA A 63 -44.95 7.40 -12.32
C ALA A 63 -44.25 6.18 -12.89
N ALA A 64 -44.22 6.12 -14.18
CA ALA A 64 -43.77 5.03 -15.03
C ALA A 64 -42.32 4.66 -14.82
N ALA A 65 -42.05 3.36 -14.77
CA ALA A 65 -40.72 2.78 -14.90
C ALA A 65 -40.20 2.99 -16.33
N ALA A 66 -39.25 3.86 -16.51
CA ALA A 66 -38.42 3.91 -17.70
C ALA A 66 -37.13 3.15 -17.41
N SER A 67 -36.98 2.00 -18.01
CA SER A 67 -35.72 1.24 -18.07
C SER A 67 -34.73 2.03 -18.88
N ALA A 68 -33.78 2.68 -18.20
CA ALA A 68 -32.60 3.25 -18.80
C ALA A 68 -31.39 2.35 -18.47
N SER A 69 -31.11 1.42 -19.40
CA SER A 69 -29.77 0.81 -19.52
C SER A 69 -28.79 1.87 -20.02
N GLY A 70 -28.23 2.63 -19.09
CA GLY A 70 -27.14 3.56 -19.30
C GLY A 70 -25.95 3.09 -18.47
N THR A 71 -24.90 2.61 -19.13
CA THR A 71 -23.57 2.48 -18.56
C THR A 71 -23.19 3.84 -17.98
N PRO A 72 -22.78 3.94 -16.70
CA PRO A 72 -22.30 5.21 -16.20
C PRO A 72 -20.96 5.51 -16.88
N ALA A 73 -20.95 6.46 -17.80
CA ALA A 73 -19.74 7.15 -18.21
C ALA A 73 -19.19 7.81 -16.95
N GLY A 74 -17.99 7.39 -16.52
CA GLY A 74 -17.29 8.01 -15.42
C GLY A 74 -17.18 9.52 -15.67
N ASP A 75 -17.63 10.32 -14.73
CA ASP A 75 -17.51 11.78 -14.76
C ASP A 75 -16.02 12.14 -14.89
N ALA A 76 -15.62 12.51 -16.10
CA ALA A 76 -14.28 13.01 -16.36
C ALA A 76 -14.10 14.32 -15.58
N ARG A 77 -13.21 14.33 -14.60
CA ARG A 77 -12.86 15.56 -13.86
C ARG A 77 -12.31 16.58 -14.86
N PRO A 78 -12.75 17.85 -14.80
CA PRO A 78 -12.24 18.87 -15.70
C PRO A 78 -10.71 18.99 -15.60
N GLY A 79 -10.01 18.86 -16.72
CA GLY A 79 -8.55 19.02 -16.82
C GLY A 79 -7.73 17.72 -16.64
N VAL A 80 -8.35 16.57 -16.34
CA VAL A 80 -7.66 15.28 -16.27
C VAL A 80 -7.70 14.61 -17.64
N THR A 81 -6.51 14.31 -18.21
CA THR A 81 -6.36 13.63 -19.50
C THR A 81 -6.21 12.13 -19.33
N ALA A 82 -6.53 11.37 -20.39
CA ALA A 82 -6.23 9.94 -20.40
C ALA A 82 -4.74 9.69 -20.66
N LEU A 83 -4.20 8.65 -20.01
CA LEU A 83 -2.85 8.16 -20.32
C LEU A 83 -2.89 7.46 -21.68
N GLU A 84 -2.08 7.94 -22.63
CA GLU A 84 -2.04 7.40 -23.99
C GLU A 84 -1.11 6.19 -24.11
N PRO A 85 -1.54 5.13 -24.83
CA PRO A 85 -0.71 3.97 -25.07
C PRO A 85 0.55 4.31 -25.88
N LEU A 86 1.66 3.64 -25.54
CA LEU A 86 2.88 3.70 -26.33
C LEU A 86 2.75 2.84 -27.60
N PRO A 87 3.52 3.14 -28.68
CA PRO A 87 3.56 2.32 -29.87
C PRO A 87 3.88 0.85 -29.56
N ALA A 88 3.18 -0.08 -30.22
CA ALA A 88 3.40 -1.51 -30.02
C ALA A 88 4.82 -1.96 -30.42
N ALA A 89 5.43 -1.31 -31.44
CA ALA A 89 6.80 -1.59 -31.84
C ALA A 89 7.80 -0.93 -30.90
N VAL A 90 8.82 -1.66 -30.47
CA VAL A 90 9.95 -1.12 -29.71
C VAL A 90 10.74 -0.16 -30.61
N PRO A 91 10.93 1.10 -30.20
CA PRO A 91 11.78 2.04 -30.97
C PRO A 91 13.18 1.50 -31.15
N THR A 92 13.78 1.71 -32.33
CA THR A 92 15.13 1.22 -32.67
C THR A 92 16.19 1.67 -31.65
N ALA A 93 16.08 2.89 -31.14
CA ALA A 93 17.00 3.41 -30.10
C ALA A 93 16.97 2.61 -28.81
N LEU A 94 15.85 1.92 -28.49
CA LEU A 94 15.71 1.09 -27.31
C LEU A 94 16.08 -0.39 -27.56
N ALA A 95 16.36 -0.79 -28.80
CA ALA A 95 16.70 -2.17 -29.14
C ALA A 95 17.85 -2.76 -28.28
N PRO A 96 18.93 -2.02 -27.94
CA PRO A 96 19.98 -2.54 -27.08
C PRO A 96 19.49 -2.97 -25.68
N TYR A 97 18.51 -2.25 -25.11
CA TYR A 97 17.95 -2.57 -23.78
C TYR A 97 17.06 -3.80 -23.82
N TYR A 98 16.26 -3.96 -24.87
CA TYR A 98 15.39 -5.12 -25.07
C TYR A 98 16.13 -6.37 -25.58
N GLY A 99 17.35 -6.22 -26.09
CA GLY A 99 18.18 -7.32 -26.60
C GLY A 99 19.18 -7.90 -25.60
N GLN A 100 19.21 -7.41 -24.36
CA GLN A 100 20.09 -7.93 -23.32
C GLN A 100 19.76 -9.40 -23.00
N LYS A 101 20.74 -10.11 -22.48
CA LYS A 101 20.56 -11.47 -21.94
C LYS A 101 20.72 -11.41 -20.42
N LEU A 102 19.69 -11.79 -19.70
CA LEU A 102 19.76 -11.90 -18.23
C LEU A 102 20.68 -13.06 -17.83
N SER A 103 21.55 -12.79 -16.86
CA SER A 103 22.38 -13.79 -16.21
C SER A 103 21.89 -13.99 -14.79
N TRP A 104 21.01 -14.95 -14.60
CA TRP A 104 20.50 -15.30 -13.28
C TRP A 104 21.58 -16.06 -12.51
N GLN A 105 21.90 -15.59 -11.31
CA GLN A 105 22.87 -16.19 -10.41
C GLN A 105 22.20 -16.53 -9.08
N PRO A 106 22.50 -17.67 -8.46
CA PRO A 106 22.06 -17.94 -7.08
C PRO A 106 22.50 -16.81 -6.15
N CYS A 107 21.57 -16.28 -5.35
CA CYS A 107 21.87 -15.20 -4.41
C CYS A 107 21.55 -15.56 -2.95
N ASP A 108 20.34 -15.95 -2.63
CA ASP A 108 19.92 -16.39 -1.32
C ASP A 108 19.23 -17.76 -1.43
N ASP A 109 18.91 -18.41 -0.30
CA ASP A 109 18.37 -19.77 -0.25
C ASP A 109 17.16 -19.97 -1.20
N GLY A 110 17.41 -20.53 -2.39
CA GLY A 110 16.39 -20.86 -3.38
C GLY A 110 15.98 -19.70 -4.31
N PHE A 111 16.65 -18.56 -4.22
CA PHE A 111 16.44 -17.40 -5.11
C PHE A 111 17.58 -17.23 -6.11
N GLU A 112 17.26 -16.58 -7.22
CA GLU A 112 18.22 -16.20 -8.24
C GLU A 112 18.10 -14.70 -8.51
N CYS A 113 19.24 -14.01 -8.54
CA CYS A 113 19.35 -12.58 -8.77
C CYS A 113 19.95 -12.27 -10.14
N THR A 114 19.57 -11.14 -10.69
CA THR A 114 20.16 -10.58 -11.92
C THR A 114 20.15 -9.07 -11.89
N THR A 115 20.94 -8.47 -12.76
CA THR A 115 20.87 -7.05 -13.08
C THR A 115 20.78 -6.85 -14.58
N PHE A 116 20.17 -5.75 -14.97
CA PHE A 116 20.08 -5.33 -16.38
C PHE A 116 20.07 -3.80 -16.46
N LYS A 117 20.28 -3.28 -17.65
CA LYS A 117 20.33 -1.84 -17.90
C LYS A 117 19.04 -1.35 -18.52
N VAL A 118 18.65 -0.13 -18.16
CA VAL A 118 17.60 0.65 -18.80
C VAL A 118 18.14 2.05 -19.09
N PRO A 119 17.59 2.82 -20.04
CA PRO A 119 18.04 4.19 -20.22
C PRO A 119 17.70 5.05 -18.99
N LEU A 120 18.58 5.98 -18.66
CA LEU A 120 18.29 7.00 -17.68
C LEU A 120 17.03 7.77 -18.09
N ASP A 121 17.04 8.27 -19.32
CA ASP A 121 15.93 8.97 -19.96
C ASP A 121 15.46 8.21 -21.20
N TYR A 122 14.21 7.81 -21.22
CA TYR A 122 13.62 7.12 -22.37
C TYR A 122 13.41 8.02 -23.61
N ALA A 123 13.40 9.34 -23.43
CA ALA A 123 13.36 10.29 -24.54
C ALA A 123 14.75 10.45 -25.17
N HIS A 124 15.81 10.27 -24.39
CA HIS A 124 17.21 10.41 -24.77
C HIS A 124 18.04 9.17 -24.35
N PRO A 125 17.80 7.99 -24.97
CA PRO A 125 18.41 6.73 -24.53
C PRO A 125 19.94 6.71 -24.61
N GLU A 126 20.55 7.62 -25.35
CA GLU A 126 22.00 7.83 -25.43
C GLU A 126 22.58 8.57 -24.23
N GLY A 127 21.74 9.15 -23.35
CA GLY A 127 22.14 10.00 -22.24
C GLY A 127 22.65 9.27 -21.00
N GLY A 128 22.76 7.93 -21.06
CA GLY A 128 23.26 7.11 -19.95
C GLY A 128 22.28 6.04 -19.50
N ASP A 129 22.77 5.19 -18.61
CA ASP A 129 22.05 3.99 -18.16
C ASP A 129 21.77 4.03 -16.65
N LEU A 130 20.68 3.41 -16.24
CA LEU A 130 20.48 2.91 -14.87
C LEU A 130 20.68 1.40 -14.86
N VAL A 131 21.22 0.89 -13.74
CA VAL A 131 21.29 -0.55 -13.48
C VAL A 131 20.16 -0.91 -12.52
N LEU A 132 19.31 -1.82 -12.96
CA LEU A 132 18.19 -2.33 -12.15
C LEU A 132 18.48 -3.75 -11.69
N SER A 133 17.97 -4.08 -10.51
CA SER A 133 18.12 -5.37 -9.85
C SER A 133 16.79 -6.10 -9.81
N ALA A 134 16.82 -7.38 -10.13
CA ALA A 134 15.68 -8.27 -10.01
C ALA A 134 16.05 -9.57 -9.32
N VAL A 135 15.09 -10.12 -8.58
CA VAL A 135 15.15 -11.46 -7.99
C VAL A 135 14.04 -12.31 -8.58
N ARG A 136 14.28 -13.61 -8.69
CA ARG A 136 13.21 -14.56 -8.93
C ARG A 136 13.25 -15.73 -7.94
N ALA A 137 12.07 -16.15 -7.50
CA ALA A 137 11.83 -17.44 -6.89
C ALA A 137 11.31 -18.35 -7.99
N PRO A 138 12.11 -19.32 -8.50
CA PRO A 138 11.67 -20.22 -9.57
C PRO A 138 10.39 -20.96 -9.20
N ALA A 139 9.58 -21.29 -10.20
CA ALA A 139 8.37 -22.10 -10.02
C ALA A 139 8.73 -23.43 -9.36
N LEU A 140 7.98 -23.81 -8.33
CA LEU A 140 8.20 -25.06 -7.63
C LEU A 140 7.70 -26.24 -8.49
N PRO A 141 8.32 -27.43 -8.37
CA PRO A 141 7.74 -28.64 -8.96
C PRO A 141 6.31 -28.83 -8.46
N ALA A 142 5.41 -29.25 -9.34
CA ALA A 142 4.06 -29.61 -8.92
C ALA A 142 4.11 -30.72 -7.88
N ASP A 143 3.39 -30.54 -6.76
CA ASP A 143 3.32 -31.55 -5.71
C ASP A 143 2.67 -32.82 -6.29
N PRO A 144 3.31 -34.01 -6.19
CA PRO A 144 2.75 -35.28 -6.69
C PRO A 144 1.37 -35.63 -6.11
N GLY A 145 0.98 -34.98 -4.98
CA GLY A 145 -0.33 -35.16 -4.32
C GLY A 145 -1.41 -34.18 -4.78
N SER A 146 -1.07 -33.18 -5.58
CA SER A 146 -2.07 -32.29 -6.16
C SER A 146 -2.86 -33.01 -7.25
N GLY A 147 -4.19 -33.04 -7.12
CA GLY A 147 -5.13 -33.85 -7.91
C GLY A 147 -5.00 -33.72 -9.44
N PRO A 148 -5.84 -34.48 -10.22
CA PRO A 148 -5.60 -34.72 -11.67
C PRO A 148 -5.59 -33.50 -12.60
N GLY A 149 -5.65 -32.28 -12.11
CA GLY A 149 -5.56 -31.03 -12.89
C GLY A 149 -4.21 -30.29 -12.81
N SER A 150 -3.33 -30.65 -11.89
CA SER A 150 -2.06 -29.93 -11.65
C SER A 150 -0.81 -30.71 -12.14
N ALA A 151 -0.88 -32.03 -12.23
CA ALA A 151 0.21 -32.84 -12.75
C ALA A 151 0.27 -32.71 -14.29
N GLY A 152 1.17 -31.84 -14.79
CA GLY A 152 1.44 -31.68 -16.23
C GLY A 152 1.12 -30.31 -16.83
N ALA A 153 0.52 -29.40 -16.08
CA ALA A 153 0.33 -28.03 -16.56
C ALA A 153 1.65 -27.24 -16.49
N GLY A 154 2.23 -26.90 -17.64
CA GLY A 154 3.52 -26.18 -17.75
C GLY A 154 3.50 -24.82 -17.04
N ARG A 155 4.71 -24.26 -16.84
CA ARG A 155 4.91 -22.89 -16.35
C ARG A 155 4.07 -21.87 -17.16
N LEU A 156 3.43 -20.92 -16.48
CA LEU A 156 2.63 -19.85 -17.11
C LEU A 156 3.46 -18.60 -17.45
N GLY A 157 4.67 -18.51 -16.96
CA GLY A 157 5.54 -17.35 -17.15
C GLY A 157 6.00 -16.78 -15.80
N SER A 158 6.37 -15.51 -15.81
CA SER A 158 6.71 -14.75 -14.61
C SER A 158 5.48 -14.06 -14.04
N LEU A 159 5.42 -13.95 -12.71
CA LEU A 159 4.48 -13.09 -11.99
C LEU A 159 5.30 -12.00 -11.29
N LEU A 160 5.29 -10.80 -11.85
CA LEU A 160 5.93 -9.65 -11.23
C LEU A 160 5.15 -9.23 -9.99
N LEU A 161 5.87 -8.95 -8.91
CA LEU A 161 5.32 -8.51 -7.63
C LEU A 161 5.87 -7.13 -7.29
N ASN A 162 5.02 -6.24 -6.76
CA ASN A 162 5.43 -4.95 -6.24
C ASN A 162 4.65 -4.63 -4.95
N PRO A 163 5.35 -4.40 -3.81
CA PRO A 163 4.71 -4.14 -2.52
C PRO A 163 4.12 -2.73 -2.40
N GLY A 164 4.54 -1.80 -3.25
CA GLY A 164 4.12 -0.40 -3.19
C GLY A 164 5.10 0.50 -2.46
N GLY A 165 4.59 1.37 -1.66
CA GLY A 165 5.27 2.49 -1.00
C GLY A 165 4.75 3.82 -1.55
N PRO A 166 5.32 4.43 -2.65
CA PRO A 166 6.47 3.98 -3.46
C PRO A 166 7.76 3.82 -2.65
N GLY A 167 8.72 3.11 -3.20
CA GLY A 167 10.03 2.92 -2.54
C GLY A 167 10.21 1.58 -1.82
N GLY A 168 9.17 0.76 -1.69
CA GLY A 168 9.31 -0.59 -1.16
C GLY A 168 10.09 -1.49 -2.12
N SER A 169 11.11 -2.21 -1.60
CA SER A 169 11.89 -3.15 -2.39
C SER A 169 11.05 -4.36 -2.79
N ALA A 170 10.87 -4.55 -4.10
CA ALA A 170 10.20 -5.72 -4.64
C ALA A 170 11.08 -6.97 -4.55
N VAL A 171 12.40 -6.81 -4.54
CA VAL A 171 13.37 -7.87 -4.30
C VAL A 171 13.18 -8.44 -2.89
N GLU A 172 13.23 -7.61 -1.86
CA GLU A 172 13.03 -8.03 -0.47
C GLU A 172 11.61 -8.59 -0.26
N TYR A 173 10.61 -8.01 -0.91
CA TYR A 173 9.25 -8.51 -0.84
C TYR A 173 9.11 -9.94 -1.38
N VAL A 174 9.73 -10.27 -2.52
CA VAL A 174 9.72 -11.64 -3.07
C VAL A 174 10.49 -12.59 -2.16
N GLU A 175 11.67 -12.19 -1.68
CA GLU A 175 12.49 -12.98 -0.74
C GLU A 175 11.68 -13.35 0.52
N ALA A 176 10.87 -12.42 1.04
CA ALA A 176 10.07 -12.61 2.24
C ALA A 176 8.75 -13.36 2.00
N ALA A 177 8.04 -13.02 0.92
CA ALA A 177 6.65 -13.42 0.73
C ALA A 177 6.46 -14.64 -0.17
N ALA A 178 7.49 -15.08 -0.91
CA ALA A 178 7.36 -16.15 -1.90
C ALA A 178 6.76 -17.45 -1.33
N SER A 179 7.11 -17.80 -0.08
CA SER A 179 6.59 -19.00 0.58
C SER A 179 5.13 -18.90 1.04
N SER A 180 4.57 -17.69 1.10
CA SER A 180 3.19 -17.44 1.54
C SER A 180 2.17 -17.49 0.40
N PHE A 181 2.63 -17.47 -0.86
CA PHE A 181 1.75 -17.60 -2.02
C PHE A 181 1.15 -19.00 -2.12
N ASP A 182 -0.05 -19.07 -2.69
CA ASP A 182 -0.75 -20.33 -2.97
C ASP A 182 0.15 -21.32 -3.72
N SER A 183 0.09 -22.58 -3.34
CA SER A 183 0.94 -23.64 -3.91
C SER A 183 0.75 -23.83 -5.42
N GLY A 184 -0.49 -23.63 -5.91
CA GLY A 184 -0.79 -23.66 -7.35
C GLY A 184 -0.14 -22.48 -8.08
N VAL A 185 -0.16 -21.27 -7.50
CA VAL A 185 0.54 -20.10 -8.04
C VAL A 185 2.04 -20.35 -8.06
N ARG A 186 2.61 -20.87 -6.95
CA ARG A 186 4.02 -21.21 -6.84
C ARG A 186 4.48 -22.30 -7.82
N ALA A 187 3.60 -23.24 -8.17
CA ALA A 187 3.90 -24.29 -9.15
C ALA A 187 3.85 -23.81 -10.61
N ARG A 188 3.20 -22.67 -10.88
CA ARG A 188 2.94 -22.22 -12.24
C ARG A 188 3.68 -20.95 -12.65
N TYR A 189 4.19 -20.17 -11.68
CA TYR A 189 4.89 -18.91 -11.93
C TYR A 189 6.26 -18.87 -11.27
N ASP A 190 7.24 -18.34 -11.98
CA ASP A 190 8.38 -17.73 -11.32
C ASP A 190 7.89 -16.42 -10.68
N LEU A 191 8.02 -16.28 -9.35
CA LEU A 191 7.74 -15.01 -8.71
C LEU A 191 8.94 -14.08 -8.91
N VAL A 192 8.71 -12.90 -9.46
CA VAL A 192 9.79 -11.96 -9.80
C VAL A 192 9.58 -10.65 -9.06
N GLY A 193 10.61 -10.20 -8.35
CA GLY A 193 10.70 -8.85 -7.79
C GLY A 193 11.65 -7.99 -8.62
N LEU A 194 11.17 -6.87 -9.11
CA LEU A 194 11.99 -5.82 -9.72
C LEU A 194 12.00 -4.62 -8.79
N ASP A 195 13.14 -4.28 -8.23
CA ASP A 195 13.28 -2.97 -7.58
C ASP A 195 13.14 -1.88 -8.65
N PRO A 196 12.15 -0.99 -8.56
CA PRO A 196 12.03 0.13 -9.49
C PRO A 196 13.27 1.01 -9.45
N ARG A 197 13.48 1.81 -10.49
CA ARG A 197 14.55 2.81 -10.53
C ARG A 197 14.56 3.68 -9.26
N GLY A 198 15.72 3.83 -8.64
CA GLY A 198 15.91 4.58 -7.39
C GLY A 198 15.57 3.81 -6.11
N VAL A 199 15.05 2.59 -6.20
CA VAL A 199 14.58 1.77 -5.07
C VAL A 199 15.54 0.62 -4.77
N GLY A 200 15.69 0.26 -3.50
CA GLY A 200 16.36 -0.95 -3.05
C GLY A 200 17.76 -1.12 -3.63
N ARG A 201 17.92 -2.13 -4.50
CA ARG A 201 19.20 -2.45 -5.18
C ARG A 201 19.30 -1.81 -6.58
N SER A 202 18.30 -1.06 -7.03
CA SER A 202 18.22 -0.47 -8.39
C SER A 202 18.64 1.00 -8.42
N SER A 203 19.97 1.25 -8.41
CA SER A 203 20.53 2.62 -8.41
C SER A 203 19.90 3.52 -7.33
N PRO A 204 19.95 3.12 -6.06
CA PRO A 204 19.14 3.70 -4.99
C PRO A 204 19.35 5.21 -4.80
N VAL A 205 18.26 5.88 -4.41
CA VAL A 205 18.29 7.26 -3.91
C VAL A 205 18.58 7.23 -2.42
N THR A 206 19.50 8.05 -1.96
CA THR A 206 19.73 8.36 -0.55
C THR A 206 19.70 9.87 -0.38
N CYS A 207 19.22 10.35 0.76
CA CYS A 207 19.06 11.80 0.99
C CYS A 207 19.76 12.24 2.27
N LEU A 208 19.51 11.57 3.37
CA LEU A 208 20.02 11.87 4.71
C LEU A 208 20.72 10.63 5.30
N ASN A 209 21.64 10.85 6.22
CA ASN A 209 22.16 9.79 7.09
C ASN A 209 21.16 9.50 8.23
N GLY A 210 21.41 8.44 9.02
CA GLY A 210 20.49 8.02 10.07
C GLY A 210 20.21 9.11 11.11
N GLU A 211 21.21 9.82 11.60
CA GLU A 211 21.06 10.90 12.58
C GLU A 211 20.17 12.05 12.06
N ARG A 212 20.39 12.46 10.79
CA ARG A 212 19.59 13.50 10.17
C ARG A 212 18.17 13.03 9.86
N MET A 213 18.00 11.73 9.56
CA MET A 213 16.69 11.16 9.37
C MET A 213 15.94 11.05 10.70
N ASP A 214 16.61 10.69 11.81
CA ASP A 214 16.04 10.76 13.15
C ASP A 214 15.55 12.18 13.49
N ALA A 215 16.35 13.20 13.15
CA ALA A 215 15.97 14.60 13.33
C ALA A 215 14.78 15.00 12.46
N TYR A 216 14.77 14.58 11.18
CA TYR A 216 13.68 14.85 10.24
C TYR A 216 12.33 14.24 10.71
N THR A 217 12.35 12.98 11.14
CA THR A 217 11.12 12.31 11.61
C THR A 217 10.59 12.83 12.95
N ALA A 218 11.40 13.60 13.67
CA ALA A 218 11.05 14.19 14.96
C ALA A 218 10.56 15.65 14.85
N VAL A 219 10.64 16.27 13.65
CA VAL A 219 10.15 17.63 13.43
C VAL A 219 8.65 17.68 13.62
N ASP A 220 8.17 18.76 14.21
CA ASP A 220 6.74 19.03 14.33
C ASP A 220 6.10 19.18 12.95
N ILE A 221 5.10 18.34 12.66
CA ILE A 221 4.33 18.33 11.42
C ILE A 221 2.92 18.93 11.58
N THR A 222 2.63 19.49 12.74
CA THR A 222 1.38 20.21 13.02
C THR A 222 1.64 21.62 13.53
N PRO A 223 2.60 22.38 12.95
CA PRO A 223 3.11 23.61 13.51
C PRO A 223 2.00 24.59 13.86
N ASP A 224 2.07 25.18 15.05
CA ASP A 224 1.10 26.14 15.55
C ASP A 224 1.68 27.56 15.73
N ASP A 225 3.01 27.69 15.62
CA ASP A 225 3.69 28.98 15.59
C ASP A 225 4.67 29.13 14.41
N GLN A 226 5.23 30.35 14.25
CA GLN A 226 6.12 30.65 13.13
C GLN A 226 7.49 29.95 13.25
N ALA A 227 7.97 29.69 14.47
CA ALA A 227 9.27 29.03 14.66
C ALA A 227 9.19 27.55 14.26
N GLU A 228 8.10 26.89 14.54
CA GLU A 228 7.83 25.51 14.13
C GLU A 228 7.64 25.40 12.62
N ILE A 229 6.89 26.35 12.01
CA ILE A 229 6.79 26.44 10.54
C ILE A 229 8.18 26.59 9.91
N ASP A 230 9.02 27.48 10.45
CA ASP A 230 10.37 27.71 9.92
C ASP A 230 11.26 26.46 10.10
N ALA A 231 11.11 25.71 11.20
CA ALA A 231 11.82 24.47 11.45
C ALA A 231 11.40 23.36 10.46
N LEU A 232 10.09 23.18 10.24
CA LEU A 232 9.56 22.23 9.26
C LEU A 232 10.06 22.54 7.84
N VAL A 233 9.96 23.82 7.42
CA VAL A 233 10.46 24.29 6.11
C VAL A 233 11.96 24.06 5.97
N ALA A 234 12.74 24.26 7.02
CA ALA A 234 14.18 24.00 7.00
C ALA A 234 14.49 22.52 6.85
N ALA A 235 13.75 21.64 7.55
CA ALA A 235 13.91 20.20 7.47
C ALA A 235 13.52 19.67 6.06
N ASP A 236 12.42 20.13 5.49
CA ASP A 236 12.00 19.77 4.12
C ASP A 236 13.04 20.19 3.07
N LYS A 237 13.57 21.40 3.19
CA LYS A 237 14.63 21.88 2.29
C LYS A 237 15.93 21.07 2.44
N GLU A 238 16.30 20.72 3.66
CA GLU A 238 17.49 19.89 3.91
C GLU A 238 17.31 18.49 3.31
N PHE A 239 16.14 17.89 3.48
CA PHE A 239 15.79 16.60 2.89
C PHE A 239 15.89 16.64 1.36
N ALA A 240 15.21 17.58 0.73
CA ALA A 240 15.19 17.75 -0.72
C ALA A 240 16.58 18.02 -1.31
N GLU A 241 17.37 18.91 -0.66
CA GLU A 241 18.75 19.20 -1.06
C GLU A 241 19.68 18.02 -0.83
N GLY A 242 19.47 17.22 0.21
CA GLY A 242 20.16 15.96 0.45
C GLY A 242 19.96 14.99 -0.71
N CYS A 243 18.72 14.80 -1.15
CA CYS A 243 18.38 13.99 -2.31
C CYS A 243 19.07 14.49 -3.58
N ARG A 244 19.03 15.81 -3.83
CA ARG A 244 19.69 16.42 -4.99
C ARG A 244 21.19 16.14 -5.02
N ARG A 245 21.88 16.31 -3.89
CA ARG A 245 23.33 16.10 -3.81
C ARG A 245 23.73 14.65 -4.10
N GLN A 246 22.92 13.69 -3.65
CA GLN A 246 23.23 12.26 -3.75
C GLN A 246 22.78 11.63 -5.08
N ALA A 247 21.61 12.01 -5.57
CA ALA A 247 21.05 11.43 -6.78
C ALA A 247 21.48 12.16 -8.06
N GLY A 248 21.81 13.48 -7.97
CA GLY A 248 22.17 14.28 -9.15
C GLY A 248 21.05 14.27 -10.19
N ASP A 249 21.44 14.16 -11.46
CA ASP A 249 20.51 14.19 -12.59
C ASP A 249 19.51 13.01 -12.57
N ARG A 250 19.84 11.90 -11.91
CA ARG A 250 18.92 10.74 -11.78
C ARG A 250 17.61 11.12 -11.11
N LEU A 251 17.63 12.14 -10.23
CA LEU A 251 16.45 12.54 -9.46
C LEU A 251 15.26 12.95 -10.34
N GLY A 252 15.51 13.44 -11.56
CA GLY A 252 14.49 13.83 -12.53
C GLY A 252 13.87 12.68 -13.32
N HIS A 253 14.36 11.44 -13.13
CA HIS A 253 14.00 10.29 -13.97
C HIS A 253 13.49 9.09 -13.17
N LEU A 254 12.96 9.32 -11.96
CA LEU A 254 12.50 8.26 -11.06
C LEU A 254 10.97 8.09 -11.05
N GLY A 255 10.26 8.71 -12.00
CA GLY A 255 8.81 8.69 -12.07
C GLY A 255 8.22 7.33 -12.45
N THR A 256 6.93 7.17 -12.18
CA THR A 256 6.18 5.92 -12.41
C THR A 256 6.08 5.54 -13.88
N VAL A 257 6.01 6.50 -14.79
CA VAL A 257 5.98 6.23 -16.25
C VAL A 257 7.26 5.53 -16.71
N GLU A 258 8.42 6.02 -16.25
CA GLU A 258 9.71 5.40 -16.55
C GLU A 258 9.82 4.02 -15.91
N ALA A 259 9.38 3.86 -14.64
CA ALA A 259 9.37 2.57 -13.94
C ALA A 259 8.47 1.53 -14.66
N ALA A 260 7.31 1.95 -15.17
CA ALA A 260 6.45 1.08 -15.97
C ALA A 260 7.11 0.65 -17.29
N ARG A 261 7.90 1.52 -17.92
CA ARG A 261 8.70 1.18 -19.12
C ARG A 261 9.83 0.20 -18.78
N ASP A 262 10.46 0.33 -17.61
CA ASP A 262 11.45 -0.63 -17.12
C ASP A 262 10.84 -2.04 -16.94
N MET A 263 9.61 -2.11 -16.43
CA MET A 263 8.88 -3.38 -16.31
C MET A 263 8.68 -4.04 -17.67
N ASP A 264 8.42 -3.27 -18.74
CA ASP A 264 8.28 -3.83 -20.08
C ASP A 264 9.61 -4.33 -20.66
N VAL A 265 10.71 -3.66 -20.35
CA VAL A 265 12.06 -4.17 -20.68
C VAL A 265 12.28 -5.51 -19.98
N LEU A 266 12.05 -5.60 -18.66
CA LEU A 266 12.21 -6.86 -17.92
C LEU A 266 11.29 -7.96 -18.46
N ARG A 267 9.99 -7.66 -18.74
CA ARG A 267 9.06 -8.60 -19.35
C ARG A 267 9.64 -9.24 -20.62
N ALA A 268 10.21 -8.42 -21.49
CA ALA A 268 10.83 -8.91 -22.72
C ALA A 268 12.08 -9.75 -22.46
N LEU A 269 12.92 -9.34 -21.51
CA LEU A 269 14.17 -10.03 -21.17
C LEU A 269 13.92 -11.41 -20.50
N VAL A 270 12.83 -11.57 -19.73
CA VAL A 270 12.42 -12.89 -19.19
C VAL A 270 11.70 -13.76 -20.22
N GLY A 271 11.41 -13.22 -21.43
CA GLY A 271 10.79 -13.93 -22.54
C GLY A 271 9.27 -14.04 -22.46
N ASP A 272 8.61 -13.24 -21.64
CA ASP A 272 7.16 -13.26 -21.50
C ASP A 272 6.49 -12.37 -22.56
N GLU A 273 5.48 -12.90 -23.27
CA GLU A 273 4.70 -12.12 -24.25
C GLU A 273 3.88 -11.03 -23.56
N ARG A 274 3.31 -11.34 -22.39
CA ARG A 274 2.47 -10.44 -21.59
C ARG A 274 2.93 -10.41 -20.16
N LEU A 275 2.81 -9.26 -19.51
CA LEU A 275 3.12 -9.07 -18.11
C LEU A 275 2.00 -9.64 -17.23
N ASN A 276 2.29 -10.61 -16.36
CA ASN A 276 1.44 -10.95 -15.23
C ASN A 276 1.99 -10.23 -13.99
N TYR A 277 1.08 -9.67 -13.19
CA TYR A 277 1.47 -8.73 -12.16
C TYR A 277 0.53 -8.74 -10.95
N VAL A 278 1.11 -8.64 -9.76
CA VAL A 278 0.39 -8.30 -8.53
C VAL A 278 1.04 -7.07 -7.93
N GLY A 279 0.33 -5.96 -7.94
CA GLY A 279 0.74 -4.73 -7.28
C GLY A 279 -0.12 -4.44 -6.07
N LYS A 280 0.52 -4.04 -4.98
CA LYS A 280 -0.13 -3.60 -3.74
C LYS A 280 0.08 -2.10 -3.55
N SER A 281 -0.95 -1.38 -3.04
CA SER A 281 -0.79 0.04 -2.72
C SER A 281 -0.32 0.87 -3.93
N TYR A 282 0.78 1.64 -3.81
CA TYR A 282 1.40 2.30 -4.96
C TYR A 282 1.71 1.35 -6.14
N GLY A 283 1.99 0.08 -5.88
CA GLY A 283 2.15 -0.90 -6.95
C GLY A 283 0.92 -1.02 -7.87
N THR A 284 -0.24 -0.59 -7.40
CA THR A 284 -1.47 -0.53 -8.22
C THR A 284 -1.43 0.64 -9.20
N PHE A 285 -0.88 1.79 -8.79
CA PHE A 285 -0.66 2.94 -9.66
C PHE A 285 0.38 2.60 -10.75
N LEU A 286 1.48 1.94 -10.36
CA LEU A 286 2.50 1.43 -11.29
C LEU A 286 1.91 0.41 -12.28
N GLY A 287 1.14 -0.57 -11.79
CA GLY A 287 0.50 -1.59 -12.63
C GLY A 287 -0.58 -1.04 -13.55
N ALA A 288 -1.37 -0.07 -13.10
CA ALA A 288 -2.35 0.63 -13.91
C ALA A 288 -1.67 1.47 -15.01
N THR A 289 -0.59 2.19 -14.66
CA THR A 289 0.24 2.94 -15.62
C THR A 289 0.82 2.01 -16.68
N TYR A 290 1.36 0.86 -16.27
CA TYR A 290 1.83 -0.16 -17.22
C TYR A 290 0.72 -0.60 -18.17
N ALA A 291 -0.45 -0.95 -17.65
CA ALA A 291 -1.58 -1.39 -18.48
C ALA A 291 -2.06 -0.28 -19.45
N GLY A 292 -2.03 0.98 -19.02
CA GLY A 292 -2.34 2.12 -19.88
C GLY A 292 -1.33 2.32 -21.01
N LEU A 293 -0.04 2.21 -20.71
CA LEU A 293 1.04 2.36 -21.67
C LEU A 293 1.17 1.17 -22.65
N PHE A 294 0.90 -0.06 -22.16
CA PHE A 294 1.13 -1.30 -22.90
C PHE A 294 -0.09 -2.24 -22.87
N PRO A 295 -1.29 -1.80 -23.30
CA PRO A 295 -2.51 -2.60 -23.15
C PRO A 295 -2.42 -3.96 -23.86
N SER A 296 -1.78 -4.05 -25.02
CA SER A 296 -1.60 -5.31 -25.76
C SER A 296 -0.62 -6.29 -25.09
N ARG A 297 0.25 -5.79 -24.19
CA ARG A 297 1.24 -6.59 -23.45
C ARG A 297 0.77 -6.90 -22.02
N THR A 298 -0.45 -6.51 -21.67
CA THR A 298 -1.06 -6.75 -20.37
C THR A 298 -1.60 -8.17 -20.31
N GLY A 299 -1.15 -8.96 -19.35
CA GLY A 299 -1.60 -10.31 -19.02
C GLY A 299 -2.58 -10.31 -17.85
N ARG A 300 -2.33 -11.15 -16.85
CA ARG A 300 -3.13 -11.25 -15.63
C ARG A 300 -2.63 -10.24 -14.61
N ILE A 301 -3.37 -9.17 -14.39
CA ILE A 301 -3.01 -8.08 -13.49
C ILE A 301 -3.98 -8.02 -12.32
N VAL A 302 -3.44 -7.99 -11.10
CA VAL A 302 -4.15 -7.78 -9.84
C VAL A 302 -3.60 -6.51 -9.17
N LEU A 303 -4.51 -5.59 -8.85
CA LEU A 303 -4.23 -4.29 -8.23
C LEU A 303 -4.93 -4.24 -6.88
N ASP A 304 -4.19 -4.52 -5.80
CA ASP A 304 -4.72 -4.70 -4.45
C ASP A 304 -4.42 -3.50 -3.54
N GLY A 305 -5.46 -2.91 -2.96
CA GLY A 305 -5.37 -1.62 -2.28
C GLY A 305 -5.13 -0.50 -3.30
N ALA A 306 -6.08 -0.35 -4.21
CA ALA A 306 -5.89 0.41 -5.44
C ALA A 306 -5.88 1.92 -5.24
N MET A 307 -4.93 2.60 -5.90
CA MET A 307 -4.87 4.06 -6.04
C MET A 307 -5.72 4.55 -7.21
N ASP A 308 -6.26 5.76 -7.11
CA ASP A 308 -6.97 6.45 -8.19
C ASP A 308 -6.02 7.42 -8.92
N PRO A 309 -5.55 7.09 -10.14
CA PRO A 309 -4.62 7.95 -10.89
C PRO A 309 -5.19 9.30 -11.32
N SER A 310 -6.51 9.47 -11.24
CA SER A 310 -7.19 10.71 -11.62
C SER A 310 -7.16 11.78 -10.53
N LEU A 311 -6.64 11.45 -9.34
CA LEU A 311 -6.48 12.41 -8.26
C LEU A 311 -5.18 13.21 -8.40
N ASP A 312 -5.28 14.53 -8.21
CA ASP A 312 -4.12 15.37 -7.97
C ASP A 312 -3.56 15.13 -6.54
N SER A 313 -2.39 15.66 -6.27
CA SER A 313 -1.74 15.52 -4.97
C SER A 313 -2.60 15.99 -3.80
N LEU A 314 -3.31 17.12 -3.95
CA LEU A 314 -4.17 17.66 -2.90
C LEU A 314 -5.37 16.76 -2.61
N GLY A 315 -6.08 16.34 -3.65
CA GLY A 315 -7.24 15.45 -3.55
C GLY A 315 -6.86 14.07 -3.01
N GLY A 316 -5.72 13.54 -3.44
CA GLY A 316 -5.15 12.29 -2.95
C GLY A 316 -4.88 12.35 -1.45
N ASN A 317 -4.05 13.29 -1.00
CA ASN A 317 -3.69 13.43 0.41
C ASN A 317 -4.91 13.66 1.31
N ARG A 318 -5.85 14.54 0.90
CA ARG A 318 -7.05 14.80 1.69
C ARG A 318 -7.96 13.57 1.82
N THR A 319 -8.15 12.82 0.74
CA THR A 319 -8.99 11.60 0.81
C THR A 319 -8.29 10.47 1.56
N GLN A 320 -6.96 10.38 1.52
CA GLN A 320 -6.17 9.45 2.33
C GLN A 320 -6.31 9.78 3.83
N ALA A 321 -6.28 11.06 4.22
CA ALA A 321 -6.56 11.48 5.60
C ALA A 321 -7.91 10.93 6.09
N GLY A 322 -8.97 11.01 5.26
CA GLY A 322 -10.28 10.40 5.53
C GLY A 322 -10.24 8.87 5.64
N GLY A 323 -9.35 8.22 4.93
CA GLY A 323 -9.08 6.77 5.04
C GLY A 323 -8.51 6.40 6.41
N PHE A 324 -7.49 7.12 6.87
CA PHE A 324 -6.93 6.94 8.22
C PHE A 324 -7.97 7.22 9.31
N GLU A 325 -8.82 8.24 9.14
CA GLU A 325 -9.91 8.50 10.07
C GLU A 325 -10.92 7.35 10.13
N THR A 326 -11.25 6.74 8.98
CA THR A 326 -12.14 5.57 8.89
C THR A 326 -11.55 4.36 9.63
N ALA A 327 -10.26 4.09 9.44
CA ALA A 327 -9.56 3.00 10.12
C ALA A 327 -9.43 3.27 11.63
N TRP A 328 -9.17 4.53 12.02
CA TRP A 328 -9.18 4.94 13.41
C TRP A 328 -10.54 4.69 14.08
N ALA A 329 -11.64 5.07 13.42
CA ALA A 329 -12.99 4.82 13.96
C ALA A 329 -13.25 3.32 14.18
N ALA A 330 -12.77 2.46 13.26
CA ALA A 330 -12.86 1.01 13.43
C ALA A 330 -12.03 0.51 14.63
N PHE A 331 -10.80 0.99 14.78
CA PHE A 331 -9.96 0.71 15.96
C PHE A 331 -10.61 1.20 17.26
N ALA A 332 -11.10 2.44 17.30
CA ALA A 332 -11.73 3.04 18.47
C ALA A 332 -12.96 2.23 18.92
N LYS A 333 -13.76 1.79 17.95
CA LYS A 333 -14.92 0.92 18.17
C LYS A 333 -14.54 -0.46 18.73
N ASP A 334 -13.45 -1.06 18.23
CA ASP A 334 -12.92 -2.31 18.78
C ASP A 334 -12.38 -2.11 20.19
N CYS A 335 -11.58 -1.05 20.40
CA CYS A 335 -11.00 -0.71 21.69
C CYS A 335 -12.09 -0.52 22.76
N ALA A 336 -13.12 0.27 22.46
CA ALA A 336 -14.19 0.61 23.40
C ALA A 336 -14.95 -0.61 23.98
N LYS A 337 -14.94 -1.74 23.25
CA LYS A 337 -15.53 -3.01 23.68
C LYS A 337 -14.66 -3.78 24.68
N ARG A 338 -13.40 -3.39 24.87
CA ARG A 338 -12.40 -4.13 25.65
C ARG A 338 -12.19 -3.46 27.02
N GLU A 339 -12.01 -4.26 28.05
CA GLU A 339 -11.79 -3.75 29.40
C GLU A 339 -10.47 -3.00 29.56
N ASP A 340 -9.47 -3.37 28.76
CA ASP A 340 -8.13 -2.80 28.74
C ASP A 340 -7.98 -1.59 27.81
N CYS A 341 -9.07 -1.05 27.25
CA CYS A 341 -8.98 0.12 26.38
C CYS A 341 -8.53 1.37 27.14
N PRO A 342 -7.35 1.94 26.85
CA PRO A 342 -6.82 3.10 27.58
C PRO A 342 -7.51 4.42 27.20
N LEU A 343 -8.35 4.41 26.16
CA LEU A 343 -8.95 5.60 25.58
C LEU A 343 -10.42 5.80 25.99
N GLY A 344 -10.98 4.93 26.85
CA GLY A 344 -12.36 5.03 27.30
C GLY A 344 -13.28 3.97 26.68
N ARG A 345 -14.59 4.17 26.85
CA ARG A 345 -15.63 3.17 26.55
C ARG A 345 -16.50 3.52 25.33
N THR A 346 -16.22 4.65 24.68
CA THR A 346 -16.94 5.09 23.49
C THR A 346 -15.94 5.58 22.43
N GLU A 347 -16.36 5.55 21.17
CA GLU A 347 -15.57 6.07 20.04
C GLU A 347 -15.27 7.57 20.23
N GLN A 348 -16.22 8.34 20.76
CA GLN A 348 -16.03 9.75 21.07
C GLN A 348 -14.93 9.95 22.10
N GLN A 349 -15.00 9.23 23.25
CA GLN A 349 -13.97 9.30 24.29
C GLN A 349 -12.59 8.91 23.72
N ALA A 350 -12.52 7.86 22.90
CA ALA A 350 -11.27 7.44 22.29
C ALA A 350 -10.66 8.54 21.42
N GLY A 351 -11.46 9.25 20.65
CA GLY A 351 -11.01 10.37 19.86
C GLY A 351 -10.51 11.54 20.69
N GLU A 352 -11.30 11.95 21.69
CA GLU A 352 -10.93 13.05 22.61
C GLU A 352 -9.63 12.74 23.38
N GLN A 353 -9.46 11.48 23.82
CA GLN A 353 -8.27 11.04 24.54
C GLN A 353 -7.03 10.97 23.66
N LEU A 354 -7.17 10.58 22.37
CA LEU A 354 -6.06 10.61 21.42
C LEU A 354 -5.62 12.05 21.14
N THR A 355 -6.57 12.94 20.86
CA THR A 355 -6.26 14.36 20.62
C THR A 355 -5.57 14.99 21.83
N ALA A 356 -6.06 14.71 23.05
CA ALA A 356 -5.42 15.20 24.27
C ALA A 356 -4.01 14.60 24.47
N LEU A 357 -3.77 13.36 24.08
CA LEU A 357 -2.44 12.76 24.13
C LEU A 357 -1.48 13.45 23.15
N PHE A 358 -1.89 13.68 21.90
CA PHE A 358 -1.07 14.37 20.91
C PHE A 358 -0.69 15.77 21.39
N GLN A 359 -1.66 16.58 21.86
CA GLN A 359 -1.40 17.90 22.44
C GLN A 359 -0.45 17.87 23.64
N ALA A 360 -0.56 16.84 24.51
CA ALA A 360 0.35 16.71 25.66
C ALA A 360 1.78 16.33 25.23
N VAL A 361 1.93 15.51 24.18
CA VAL A 361 3.22 15.09 23.64
C VAL A 361 3.87 16.22 22.85
N ASP A 362 3.10 17.00 22.12
CA ASP A 362 3.52 18.22 21.44
C ASP A 362 4.11 19.20 22.44
N ALA A 363 3.34 19.62 23.45
CA ALA A 363 3.82 20.51 24.50
C ALA A 363 5.06 19.97 25.26
N ARG A 364 5.21 18.66 25.39
CA ARG A 364 6.32 18.00 26.06
C ARG A 364 6.58 16.58 25.56
N PRO A 365 7.56 16.38 24.68
CA PRO A 365 7.96 15.07 24.21
C PRO A 365 8.24 14.06 25.33
N LEU A 366 7.73 12.82 25.21
CA LEU A 366 7.82 11.80 26.24
C LEU A 366 9.20 11.13 26.27
N PRO A 367 9.69 10.74 27.45
CA PRO A 367 10.86 9.88 27.56
C PRO A 367 10.58 8.51 26.93
N THR A 368 11.64 7.84 26.48
CA THR A 368 11.58 6.48 25.94
C THR A 368 12.67 5.62 26.55
N ALA A 369 12.63 4.31 26.30
CA ALA A 369 13.71 3.40 26.71
C ALA A 369 15.04 3.68 25.98
N ASP A 370 15.00 4.35 24.82
CA ASP A 370 16.17 4.90 24.14
C ASP A 370 16.48 6.27 24.74
N SER A 371 17.49 6.34 25.61
CA SER A 371 17.84 7.58 26.32
C SER A 371 18.29 8.73 25.41
N GLY A 372 18.65 8.43 24.15
CA GLY A 372 19.02 9.42 23.14
C GLY A 372 17.83 10.01 22.38
N ARG A 373 16.63 9.41 22.51
CA ARG A 373 15.46 9.79 21.73
C ARG A 373 14.23 9.99 22.62
N ARG A 374 13.45 10.98 22.31
CA ARG A 374 12.15 11.22 22.92
C ARG A 374 11.06 10.99 21.87
N LEU A 375 9.89 10.59 22.31
CA LEU A 375 8.72 10.54 21.42
C LEU A 375 8.19 11.96 21.23
N THR A 376 8.24 12.47 20.01
CA THR A 376 7.58 13.73 19.60
C THR A 376 6.14 13.46 19.14
N GLU A 377 5.35 14.52 18.95
CA GLU A 377 3.97 14.42 18.46
C GLU A 377 3.94 13.79 17.06
N ALA A 378 4.80 14.23 16.15
CA ALA A 378 4.95 13.66 14.80
C ALA A 378 5.19 12.15 14.81
N GLN A 379 6.08 11.67 15.70
CA GLN A 379 6.35 10.24 15.85
C GLN A 379 5.20 9.50 16.56
N ALA A 380 4.48 10.15 17.47
CA ALA A 380 3.30 9.57 18.11
C ALA A 380 2.19 9.35 17.07
N THR A 381 1.92 10.34 16.25
CA THR A 381 0.95 10.29 15.14
C THR A 381 1.34 9.21 14.12
N THR A 382 2.60 9.19 13.69
CA THR A 382 3.11 8.14 12.78
C THR A 382 2.97 6.74 13.39
N GLY A 383 3.23 6.59 14.69
CA GLY A 383 3.05 5.31 15.39
C GLY A 383 1.60 4.84 15.43
N VAL A 384 0.64 5.75 15.57
CA VAL A 384 -0.80 5.43 15.47
C VAL A 384 -1.14 5.07 14.02
N ILE A 385 -0.71 5.86 13.03
CA ILE A 385 -0.90 5.62 11.60
C ILE A 385 -0.38 4.22 11.22
N GLN A 386 0.82 3.83 11.67
CA GLN A 386 1.37 2.49 11.41
C GLN A 386 0.43 1.38 11.84
N ALA A 387 -0.21 1.53 13.00
CA ALA A 387 -1.11 0.50 13.50
C ALA A 387 -2.45 0.44 12.76
N MET A 388 -2.81 1.47 11.98
CA MET A 388 -4.03 1.45 11.17
C MET A 388 -3.90 0.56 9.93
N TYR A 389 -2.69 0.28 9.47
CA TYR A 389 -2.47 -0.59 8.31
C TYR A 389 -2.95 -2.02 8.50
N ALA A 390 -3.03 -2.52 9.76
CA ALA A 390 -3.45 -3.89 10.01
C ALA A 390 -4.04 -4.07 11.42
N ASP A 391 -5.19 -4.72 11.49
CA ASP A 391 -5.93 -4.98 12.73
C ASP A 391 -5.16 -5.83 13.76
N PHE A 392 -4.25 -6.70 13.30
CA PHE A 392 -3.39 -7.47 14.22
C PHE A 392 -2.39 -6.59 15.00
N LEU A 393 -2.16 -5.33 14.59
CA LEU A 393 -1.35 -4.35 15.33
C LEU A 393 -2.15 -3.64 16.43
N TRP A 394 -3.47 -3.71 16.42
CA TRP A 394 -4.32 -3.02 17.39
C TRP A 394 -4.05 -3.38 18.87
N PRO A 395 -3.79 -4.66 19.23
CA PRO A 395 -3.36 -4.98 20.61
C PRO A 395 -2.10 -4.23 21.03
N ARG A 396 -1.09 -4.16 20.13
CA ARG A 396 0.17 -3.45 20.38
C ARG A 396 -0.08 -1.94 20.51
N LEU A 397 -0.95 -1.37 19.67
CA LEU A 397 -1.32 0.04 19.76
C LEU A 397 -2.00 0.35 21.10
N ARG A 398 -2.95 -0.49 21.59
CA ARG A 398 -3.59 -0.27 22.89
C ARG A 398 -2.56 -0.21 24.03
N THR A 399 -1.61 -1.16 24.05
CA THR A 399 -0.52 -1.15 25.03
C THR A 399 0.31 0.13 24.92
N ALA A 400 0.76 0.48 23.71
CA ALA A 400 1.59 1.67 23.47
C ALA A 400 0.87 2.98 23.88
N LEU A 401 -0.44 3.08 23.67
CA LEU A 401 -1.26 4.22 24.11
C LEU A 401 -1.42 4.26 25.63
N ALA A 402 -1.57 3.11 26.30
CA ALA A 402 -1.61 3.05 27.75
C ALA A 402 -0.28 3.50 28.37
N ASP A 403 0.85 3.03 27.83
CA ASP A 403 2.19 3.39 28.27
C ASP A 403 2.46 4.89 28.05
N ALA A 404 2.08 5.44 26.89
CA ALA A 404 2.24 6.86 26.59
C ALA A 404 1.43 7.75 27.54
N LYS A 405 0.20 7.36 27.90
CA LYS A 405 -0.61 8.05 28.93
C LYS A 405 0.02 7.95 30.32
N ALA A 406 0.79 6.92 30.60
CA ALA A 406 1.58 6.77 31.84
C ALA A 406 2.93 7.51 31.78
N GLY A 407 3.28 8.13 30.67
CA GLY A 407 4.49 8.93 30.47
C GLY A 407 5.67 8.19 29.82
N ASP A 408 5.46 6.99 29.25
CA ASP A 408 6.46 6.21 28.50
C ASP A 408 6.12 6.17 27.00
N GLY A 409 6.90 6.89 26.19
CA GLY A 409 6.73 6.98 24.74
C GLY A 409 7.28 5.78 23.95
N THR A 410 7.90 4.79 24.60
CA THR A 410 8.67 3.71 23.96
C THR A 410 7.81 2.92 22.96
N GLY A 411 6.59 2.59 23.30
CA GLY A 411 5.70 1.77 22.48
C GLY A 411 5.32 2.45 21.17
N LEU A 412 4.93 3.73 21.23
CA LEU A 412 4.58 4.53 20.05
C LEU A 412 5.81 4.83 19.18
N LEU A 413 6.98 5.13 19.79
CA LEU A 413 8.22 5.34 19.05
C LEU A 413 8.62 4.09 18.25
N LYS A 414 8.48 2.90 18.82
CA LYS A 414 8.74 1.64 18.11
C LYS A 414 7.76 1.39 16.95
N LEU A 415 6.52 1.83 17.05
CA LEU A 415 5.57 1.78 15.94
C LEU A 415 5.97 2.77 14.83
N SER A 416 6.38 3.98 15.20
CA SER A 416 6.93 4.98 14.27
C SER A 416 8.20 4.47 13.57
N ASP A 417 9.16 3.92 14.34
CA ASP A 417 10.38 3.31 13.78
C ASP A 417 10.05 2.18 12.77
N SER A 418 9.01 1.39 13.06
CA SER A 418 8.51 0.35 12.15
C SER A 418 7.90 0.92 10.87
N TYR A 419 7.27 2.10 10.91
CA TYR A 419 6.76 2.78 9.72
C TYR A 419 7.88 3.22 8.78
N TYR A 420 8.95 3.76 9.35
CA TYR A 420 10.12 4.23 8.62
C TYR A 420 11.15 3.13 8.32
N ASP A 421 10.91 1.91 8.80
CA ASP A 421 11.83 0.78 8.72
C ASP A 421 13.22 1.11 9.30
N ARG A 422 13.24 1.82 10.44
CA ARG A 422 14.45 2.22 11.13
C ARG A 422 15.14 1.02 11.78
N GLY A 423 16.39 0.79 11.40
CA GLY A 423 17.21 -0.26 12.00
C GLY A 423 17.57 0.03 13.47
N ALA A 424 17.86 -1.04 14.23
CA ALA A 424 18.31 -0.91 15.62
C ALA A 424 19.63 -0.15 15.78
N ASP A 425 20.41 -0.07 14.71
CA ASP A 425 21.67 0.70 14.63
C ASP A 425 21.47 2.16 14.21
N GLY A 426 20.22 2.61 14.05
CA GLY A 426 19.87 3.95 13.60
C GLY A 426 19.96 4.14 12.08
N SER A 427 20.17 3.08 11.32
CA SER A 427 20.13 3.13 9.86
C SER A 427 18.70 3.17 9.33
N TYR A 428 18.54 3.72 8.12
CA TYR A 428 17.29 3.72 7.38
C TYR A 428 17.52 3.13 5.99
N PRO A 429 16.63 2.24 5.49
CA PRO A 429 16.64 1.88 4.09
C PRO A 429 16.22 3.07 3.23
N ASN A 430 16.31 2.95 1.93
CA ASN A 430 15.96 4.08 1.07
C ASN A 430 14.46 4.23 0.78
N LEU A 431 13.60 3.50 1.48
CA LEU A 431 12.15 3.51 1.32
C LEU A 431 11.57 4.93 1.26
N MET A 432 11.80 5.75 2.30
CA MET A 432 11.22 7.10 2.38
C MET A 432 11.88 8.08 1.42
N PHE A 433 13.15 7.89 1.09
CA PHE A 433 13.84 8.72 0.10
C PHE A 433 13.29 8.50 -1.30
N ALA A 434 13.11 7.23 -1.69
CA ALA A 434 12.48 6.86 -2.94
C ALA A 434 10.99 7.24 -2.97
N ASN A 435 10.27 7.11 -1.84
CA ASN A 435 8.88 7.52 -1.70
C ASN A 435 8.69 8.99 -2.10
N MET A 436 9.46 9.87 -1.48
CA MET A 436 9.41 11.30 -1.80
C MET A 436 9.81 11.60 -3.24
N ALA A 437 10.90 10.97 -3.73
CA ALA A 437 11.40 11.19 -5.08
C ALA A 437 10.35 10.83 -6.14
N VAL A 438 9.66 9.71 -5.97
CA VAL A 438 8.62 9.26 -6.91
C VAL A 438 7.38 10.14 -6.81
N ASN A 439 6.85 10.38 -5.60
CA ASN A 439 5.63 11.18 -5.41
C ASN A 439 5.78 12.61 -5.94
N CYS A 440 6.93 13.27 -5.68
CA CYS A 440 7.17 14.64 -6.14
C CYS A 440 7.44 14.73 -7.65
N LEU A 441 7.72 13.61 -8.34
CA LEU A 441 7.82 13.56 -9.79
C LEU A 441 6.49 13.21 -10.47
N ASP A 442 5.72 12.31 -9.87
CA ASP A 442 4.46 11.83 -10.45
C ASP A 442 3.36 12.87 -10.43
N LEU A 443 3.33 13.73 -9.41
CA LEU A 443 2.32 14.77 -9.26
C LEU A 443 2.95 16.13 -8.93
N PRO A 444 2.44 17.23 -9.52
CA PRO A 444 2.83 18.57 -9.13
C PRO A 444 2.59 18.84 -7.65
N ALA A 445 3.50 19.58 -7.02
CA ALA A 445 3.34 20.02 -5.63
C ALA A 445 1.99 20.76 -5.46
N PRO A 446 1.21 20.41 -4.41
CA PRO A 446 -0.12 21.00 -4.22
C PRO A 446 -0.07 22.43 -3.67
N PHE A 447 1.05 22.84 -3.09
CA PHE A 447 1.23 24.12 -2.39
C PHE A 447 2.43 24.89 -2.94
N GLY A 448 2.34 26.22 -2.90
CA GLY A 448 3.47 27.10 -3.19
C GLY A 448 4.29 27.47 -1.94
N GLY A 449 3.78 27.15 -0.75
CA GLY A 449 4.43 27.43 0.53
C GLY A 449 3.49 27.29 1.74
N PRO A 450 3.98 27.57 2.97
CA PRO A 450 3.23 27.39 4.21
C PRO A 450 1.86 28.06 4.26
N ALA A 451 1.74 29.27 3.70
CA ALA A 451 0.46 30.00 3.68
C ALA A 451 -0.64 29.27 2.89
N ASP A 452 -0.27 28.46 1.89
CA ASP A 452 -1.23 27.64 1.14
C ASP A 452 -1.70 26.47 1.99
N VAL A 453 -0.77 25.83 2.72
CA VAL A 453 -1.09 24.75 3.67
C VAL A 453 -2.07 25.24 4.72
N GLN A 454 -1.77 26.38 5.38
CA GLN A 454 -2.64 26.96 6.41
C GLN A 454 -4.07 27.22 5.89
N ARG A 455 -4.22 27.60 4.62
CA ARG A 455 -5.54 27.76 4.00
C ARG A 455 -6.25 26.43 3.74
N ALA A 456 -5.51 25.37 3.47
CA ALA A 456 -6.05 24.04 3.18
C ALA A 456 -6.37 23.21 4.44
N VAL A 457 -5.71 23.49 5.58
CA VAL A 457 -5.88 22.76 6.84
C VAL A 457 -7.35 22.54 7.22
N PRO A 458 -8.28 23.53 7.17
CA PRO A 458 -9.67 23.31 7.54
C PRO A 458 -10.37 22.21 6.72
N ASP A 459 -10.07 22.10 5.42
CA ASP A 459 -10.66 21.06 4.55
C ASP A 459 -10.09 19.67 4.88
N PHE A 460 -8.83 19.61 5.28
CA PHE A 460 -8.20 18.36 5.74
C PHE A 460 -8.74 17.92 7.10
N GLU A 461 -8.87 18.85 8.06
CA GLU A 461 -9.45 18.59 9.37
C GLU A 461 -10.93 18.17 9.28
N GLN A 462 -11.68 18.70 8.28
CA GLN A 462 -13.03 18.23 8.00
C GLN A 462 -13.04 16.77 7.52
N SER A 463 -12.05 16.37 6.72
CA SER A 463 -11.92 14.99 6.22
C SER A 463 -11.40 14.04 7.30
N SER A 464 -10.52 14.52 8.17
CA SER A 464 -9.93 13.79 9.28
C SER A 464 -9.61 14.74 10.44
N PRO A 465 -10.45 14.77 11.49
CA PRO A 465 -10.19 15.63 12.66
C PRO A 465 -8.91 15.31 13.43
N ARG A 466 -8.29 14.14 13.19
CA ARG A 466 -7.11 13.66 13.94
C ARG A 466 -5.83 13.69 13.13
N PHE A 467 -5.91 13.39 11.82
CA PHE A 467 -4.75 13.24 10.94
C PHE A 467 -4.75 14.26 9.80
N GLY A 468 -5.78 15.10 9.70
CA GLY A 468 -5.92 16.02 8.59
C GLY A 468 -4.85 17.11 8.57
N ARG A 469 -4.54 17.71 9.74
CA ARG A 469 -3.50 18.73 9.85
C ARG A 469 -2.14 18.20 9.42
N ASP A 470 -1.72 17.04 9.96
CA ASP A 470 -0.48 16.36 9.60
C ASP A 470 -0.38 16.12 8.09
N MET A 471 -1.43 15.54 7.51
CA MET A 471 -1.46 15.19 6.08
C MET A 471 -1.41 16.44 5.19
N ALA A 472 -1.95 17.57 5.65
CA ALA A 472 -1.83 18.84 4.94
C ALA A 472 -0.40 19.35 4.95
N TRP A 473 0.27 19.37 6.11
CA TRP A 473 1.64 19.86 6.24
C TRP A 473 2.66 18.92 5.60
N MET A 474 2.50 17.60 5.69
CA MET A 474 3.36 16.64 5.00
C MET A 474 3.36 16.82 3.48
N ALA A 475 2.28 17.31 2.89
CA ALA A 475 2.20 17.59 1.45
C ALA A 475 3.08 18.78 1.02
N LEU A 476 3.65 19.55 1.96
CA LEU A 476 4.50 20.71 1.67
C LEU A 476 5.87 20.31 1.11
N THR A 477 6.41 19.16 1.47
CA THR A 477 7.78 18.73 1.12
C THR A 477 8.06 18.84 -0.38
N CYS A 478 7.10 18.43 -1.24
CA CYS A 478 7.26 18.53 -2.70
C CYS A 478 7.37 19.98 -3.23
N SER A 479 6.96 20.98 -2.46
CA SER A 479 7.11 22.39 -2.82
C SER A 479 8.58 22.85 -2.83
N TYR A 480 9.45 22.11 -2.11
CA TYR A 480 10.89 22.35 -2.06
C TYR A 480 11.69 21.32 -2.88
N TRP A 481 10.99 20.43 -3.61
CA TRP A 481 11.67 19.43 -4.42
C TRP A 481 12.48 20.08 -5.55
N PRO A 482 13.75 19.69 -5.77
CA PRO A 482 14.66 20.43 -6.64
C PRO A 482 14.44 20.22 -8.14
N VAL A 483 13.59 19.27 -8.50
CA VAL A 483 13.20 18.97 -9.89
C VAL A 483 11.69 19.09 -10.04
N ARG A 484 11.24 19.52 -11.22
CA ARG A 484 9.81 19.65 -11.48
C ARG A 484 9.16 18.29 -11.67
N ALA A 485 7.90 18.18 -11.27
CA ALA A 485 7.09 17.03 -11.62
C ALA A 485 7.04 16.82 -13.14
N THR A 486 7.23 15.58 -13.56
CA THR A 486 7.13 15.14 -14.96
C THR A 486 5.79 14.47 -15.24
N GLY A 487 5.12 13.97 -14.20
CA GLY A 487 3.79 13.39 -14.27
C GLY A 487 2.67 14.37 -13.92
N SER A 488 1.45 13.91 -14.00
CA SER A 488 0.23 14.62 -13.63
C SER A 488 -0.90 13.64 -13.40
N ALA A 489 -1.96 14.08 -12.71
CA ALA A 489 -3.19 13.29 -12.60
C ALA A 489 -3.73 12.92 -13.99
N HIS A 490 -4.11 11.66 -14.16
CA HIS A 490 -4.58 11.13 -15.44
C HIS A 490 -5.55 9.95 -15.24
N THR A 491 -6.39 9.68 -16.23
CA THR A 491 -7.22 8.48 -16.23
C THR A 491 -6.54 7.35 -16.99
N VAL A 492 -6.78 6.10 -16.58
CA VAL A 492 -6.24 4.92 -17.23
C VAL A 492 -7.35 4.07 -17.80
N ARG A 493 -7.47 4.04 -19.13
CA ARG A 493 -8.48 3.22 -19.83
C ARG A 493 -7.97 1.80 -20.13
N ALA A 494 -6.69 1.65 -20.44
CA ALA A 494 -6.07 0.38 -20.85
C ALA A 494 -6.89 -0.36 -21.92
N ALA A 495 -7.34 0.37 -22.95
CA ALA A 495 -8.26 -0.13 -23.97
C ALA A 495 -7.71 -1.37 -24.68
N GLY A 496 -8.50 -2.46 -24.71
CA GLY A 496 -8.09 -3.74 -25.31
C GLY A 496 -7.18 -4.60 -24.43
N ALA A 497 -6.87 -4.21 -23.20
CA ALA A 497 -6.16 -5.06 -22.23
C ALA A 497 -7.03 -6.25 -21.78
N ALA A 498 -6.38 -7.35 -21.38
CA ALA A 498 -7.04 -8.44 -20.68
C ALA A 498 -7.76 -7.93 -19.41
N PRO A 499 -8.73 -8.67 -18.85
CA PRO A 499 -9.37 -8.26 -17.60
C PRO A 499 -8.37 -7.95 -16.50
N ILE A 500 -8.58 -6.84 -15.77
CA ILE A 500 -7.73 -6.39 -14.67
C ILE A 500 -8.55 -6.48 -13.38
N VAL A 501 -8.07 -7.24 -12.40
CA VAL A 501 -8.73 -7.36 -11.10
C VAL A 501 -8.27 -6.23 -10.18
N VAL A 502 -9.20 -5.41 -9.73
CA VAL A 502 -8.97 -4.32 -8.79
C VAL A 502 -9.58 -4.72 -7.45
N VAL A 503 -8.74 -4.84 -6.42
CA VAL A 503 -9.17 -5.23 -5.07
C VAL A 503 -9.22 -3.99 -4.18
N GLY A 504 -10.35 -3.80 -3.49
CA GLY A 504 -10.53 -2.70 -2.55
C GLY A 504 -11.04 -3.20 -1.21
N THR A 505 -10.40 -2.77 -0.11
CA THR A 505 -10.83 -3.02 1.26
C THR A 505 -11.70 -1.87 1.75
N THR A 506 -12.86 -2.16 2.36
CA THR A 506 -13.85 -1.11 2.68
C THR A 506 -13.38 -0.11 3.72
N ARG A 507 -12.47 -0.50 4.62
CA ARG A 507 -11.87 0.37 5.64
C ARG A 507 -10.35 0.42 5.51
N ASP A 508 -9.90 0.57 4.26
CA ASP A 508 -8.48 0.75 3.94
C ASP A 508 -8.03 2.15 4.35
N PRO A 509 -7.01 2.27 5.23
CA PRO A 509 -6.51 3.57 5.68
C PRO A 509 -5.71 4.32 4.62
N ALA A 510 -4.90 3.60 3.85
CA ALA A 510 -3.90 4.20 2.97
C ALA A 510 -4.40 4.41 1.55
N THR A 511 -5.26 3.50 1.07
CA THR A 511 -5.91 3.57 -0.25
C THR A 511 -7.42 3.43 -0.08
N PRO A 512 -8.13 4.52 0.25
CA PRO A 512 -9.56 4.49 0.53
C PRO A 512 -10.35 3.74 -0.54
N TYR A 513 -11.34 2.95 -0.12
CA TYR A 513 -12.13 2.07 -1.00
C TYR A 513 -12.68 2.76 -2.26
N ALA A 514 -13.03 4.05 -2.15
CA ALA A 514 -13.49 4.85 -3.28
C ALA A 514 -12.47 4.92 -4.44
N TRP A 515 -11.16 4.82 -4.14
CA TRP A 515 -10.12 4.80 -5.15
C TRP A 515 -10.16 3.51 -5.98
N ALA A 516 -10.38 2.36 -5.30
CA ALA A 516 -10.53 1.08 -6.00
C ALA A 516 -11.77 1.08 -6.92
N GLN A 517 -12.87 1.69 -6.46
CA GLN A 517 -14.06 1.86 -7.28
C GLN A 517 -13.79 2.76 -8.50
N ALA A 518 -13.07 3.88 -8.29
CA ALA A 518 -12.71 4.81 -9.34
C ALA A 518 -11.78 4.15 -10.39
N LEU A 519 -10.71 3.47 -9.95
CA LEU A 519 -9.80 2.80 -10.87
C LEU A 519 -10.50 1.68 -11.66
N ALA A 520 -11.31 0.84 -10.98
CA ALA A 520 -12.07 -0.21 -11.66
C ALA A 520 -13.04 0.35 -12.72
N GLY A 521 -13.60 1.52 -12.45
CA GLY A 521 -14.50 2.23 -13.39
C GLY A 521 -13.76 2.90 -14.57
N GLN A 522 -12.51 3.31 -14.39
CA GLN A 522 -11.67 3.91 -15.46
C GLN A 522 -11.20 2.85 -16.45
N LEU A 523 -10.85 1.65 -15.96
CA LEU A 523 -10.33 0.55 -16.76
C LEU A 523 -11.45 -0.08 -17.60
N GLU A 524 -11.27 -0.16 -18.92
CA GLU A 524 -12.25 -0.77 -19.85
C GLU A 524 -12.56 -2.23 -19.49
N SER A 525 -11.56 -2.97 -19.03
CA SER A 525 -11.69 -4.38 -18.61
C SER A 525 -11.60 -4.56 -17.09
N GLY A 526 -11.82 -3.51 -16.30
CA GLY A 526 -11.73 -3.53 -14.84
C GLY A 526 -12.74 -4.46 -14.19
N ARG A 527 -12.34 -5.16 -13.12
CA ARG A 527 -13.18 -6.05 -12.31
C ARG A 527 -12.97 -5.74 -10.84
N LEU A 528 -13.92 -5.06 -10.23
CA LEU A 528 -13.86 -4.73 -8.80
C LEU A 528 -14.14 -5.97 -7.95
N LEU A 529 -13.20 -6.28 -7.07
CA LEU A 529 -13.35 -7.28 -6.00
C LEU A 529 -13.29 -6.54 -4.67
N THR A 530 -14.36 -6.59 -3.90
CA THR A 530 -14.46 -5.89 -2.61
C THR A 530 -14.18 -6.84 -1.47
N TYR A 531 -13.31 -6.43 -0.54
CA TYR A 531 -13.17 -7.05 0.76
C TYR A 531 -13.82 -6.14 1.82
N ASP A 532 -14.85 -6.64 2.51
CA ASP A 532 -15.46 -5.93 3.63
C ASP A 532 -14.69 -6.25 4.91
N GLY A 533 -13.72 -5.40 5.21
CA GLY A 533 -12.77 -5.64 6.30
C GLY A 533 -11.97 -4.40 6.65
N ASP A 534 -11.07 -4.58 7.61
CA ASP A 534 -10.18 -3.56 8.15
C ASP A 534 -8.75 -3.75 7.64
N GLY A 535 -8.01 -2.64 7.51
CA GLY A 535 -6.59 -2.62 7.15
C GLY A 535 -6.32 -2.49 5.66
N HIS A 536 -5.04 -2.37 5.32
CA HIS A 536 -4.56 -2.06 3.99
C HIS A 536 -4.34 -3.33 3.16
N THR A 537 -4.84 -3.36 1.91
CA THR A 537 -4.82 -4.52 1.00
C THR A 537 -5.64 -5.73 1.50
N ALA A 538 -5.86 -6.75 0.68
CA ALA A 538 -6.66 -7.92 1.06
C ALA A 538 -6.07 -9.25 0.60
N TYR A 539 -5.45 -9.33 -0.57
CA TYR A 539 -4.89 -10.57 -1.11
C TYR A 539 -3.69 -11.05 -0.29
N GLY A 540 -3.71 -12.33 0.09
CA GLY A 540 -2.70 -12.96 0.94
C GLY A 540 -2.95 -12.79 2.44
N ARG A 541 -4.11 -12.23 2.84
CA ARG A 541 -4.52 -12.12 4.26
C ARG A 541 -5.32 -13.33 4.76
N ARG A 542 -5.35 -14.42 3.99
CA ARG A 542 -6.05 -15.68 4.30
C ARG A 542 -7.58 -15.57 4.30
N ASP A 543 -8.14 -14.59 3.60
CA ASP A 543 -9.57 -14.61 3.28
C ASP A 543 -9.80 -15.55 2.09
N ALA A 544 -10.51 -16.67 2.33
CA ALA A 544 -10.71 -17.71 1.34
C ALA A 544 -11.47 -17.23 0.09
N CYS A 545 -12.33 -16.19 0.23
CA CYS A 545 -13.08 -15.63 -0.87
C CYS A 545 -12.20 -14.75 -1.76
N VAL A 546 -11.42 -13.83 -1.18
CA VAL A 546 -10.48 -12.96 -1.89
C VAL A 546 -9.37 -13.80 -2.51
N ASP A 547 -8.66 -14.58 -1.68
CA ASP A 547 -7.52 -15.39 -2.13
C ASP A 547 -7.95 -16.39 -3.21
N GLY A 548 -9.10 -17.07 -3.01
CA GLY A 548 -9.63 -18.00 -3.98
C GLY A 548 -10.05 -17.34 -5.31
N ALA A 549 -10.58 -16.11 -5.29
CA ALA A 549 -10.93 -15.38 -6.50
C ALA A 549 -9.67 -14.94 -7.27
N VAL A 550 -8.68 -14.38 -6.58
CA VAL A 550 -7.42 -13.95 -7.17
C VAL A 550 -6.62 -15.14 -7.70
N ASN A 551 -6.50 -16.22 -6.93
CA ASN A 551 -5.76 -17.41 -7.37
C ASN A 551 -6.38 -18.07 -8.60
N ARG A 552 -7.73 -18.19 -8.69
CA ARG A 552 -8.41 -18.68 -9.89
C ARG A 552 -8.10 -17.81 -11.10
N TYR A 553 -8.11 -16.49 -10.93
CA TYR A 553 -7.76 -15.56 -12.00
C TYR A 553 -6.30 -15.72 -12.43
N LEU A 554 -5.37 -15.76 -11.49
CA LEU A 554 -3.94 -15.94 -11.79
C LEU A 554 -3.65 -17.28 -12.47
N LEU A 555 -4.38 -18.35 -12.13
CA LEU A 555 -4.12 -19.71 -12.66
C LEU A 555 -4.92 -20.00 -13.94
N GLY A 556 -6.18 -19.64 -14.00
CA GLY A 556 -7.09 -19.95 -15.12
C GLY A 556 -7.35 -18.77 -16.06
N GLY A 557 -7.17 -17.53 -15.59
CA GLY A 557 -7.59 -16.34 -16.32
C GLY A 557 -9.08 -15.97 -16.04
N ASP A 558 -9.75 -16.74 -15.18
CA ASP A 558 -11.16 -16.53 -14.84
C ASP A 558 -11.29 -15.37 -13.83
N ALA A 559 -11.45 -14.16 -14.36
CA ALA A 559 -11.62 -12.97 -13.55
C ALA A 559 -12.94 -13.05 -12.76
N PRO A 560 -12.99 -12.55 -11.51
CA PRO A 560 -14.23 -12.49 -10.74
C PRO A 560 -15.27 -11.62 -11.45
N GLU A 561 -16.54 -11.88 -11.14
CA GLU A 561 -17.63 -10.98 -11.55
C GLU A 561 -17.36 -9.58 -11.00
N ASN A 562 -17.62 -8.57 -11.84
CA ASN A 562 -17.44 -7.18 -11.42
C ASN A 562 -18.40 -6.84 -10.26
N GLY A 563 -17.83 -6.28 -9.19
CA GLY A 563 -18.59 -5.95 -7.97
C GLY A 563 -18.73 -7.12 -6.97
N LYS A 564 -18.03 -8.26 -7.21
CA LYS A 564 -17.99 -9.35 -6.23
C LYS A 564 -17.53 -8.84 -4.87
N ARG A 565 -18.26 -9.27 -3.81
CA ARG A 565 -17.94 -8.93 -2.42
C ARG A 565 -17.48 -10.16 -1.64
N CYS A 566 -16.47 -9.96 -0.80
CA CYS A 566 -15.90 -10.90 0.15
C CYS A 566 -15.86 -10.24 1.55
N GLY A 567 -15.58 -11.01 2.58
CA GLY A 567 -15.70 -10.58 3.97
C GLY A 567 -17.08 -10.92 4.55
N ALA A 568 -17.19 -10.98 5.89
CA ALA A 568 -18.40 -11.40 6.58
C ALA A 568 -19.43 -10.28 6.70
#